data_7438a1b6852bdb8a4576474b8fbe11b8
#
_entry.id   7438a1b6852bdb8a4576474b8fbe11b8
#
_cell.length_a   1.000
_cell.length_b   1.000
_cell.length_c   1.000
_cell.angle_alpha   90.00
_cell.angle_beta   90.00
_cell.angle_gamma   90.00
#
_symmetry.space_group_name_H-M   'P 1'
#
loop_
_entity.id
_entity.type
_entity.pdbx_description
1 polymer ?
#
loop_
_entity_poly.entity_id
_entity_poly.type
_entity_poly.pdbx_seq_one_letter_code
_entity_poly.pdbx_strand_id
1 'polypeptide(L)'
;MNRTFLRQLLLSNTHQLLITAEGLSSAMMDAFPLIVNDSPTPSAFFFDDDPPTYKDLADKALAKIQQQLHALSEFQGVTLTSDFSSDELPEGSIAYHRIWGFITADSRWYFSSKQFERDILDAEANPAISCHFIHANSPGGEAWYLDRLSETMRSLSKPIISLVEQCNCSACYYITCHSNVIAALTANDVIGCIGTMIETYDFSGYYEKLGIKIIRETAEKSDLKNKKYDDLRTGNPKQYVEDVLNPLTEQFLNEVRTSRPELSELPEDDPVFRGETFDTPHAIEKKLIDSSMTFLEAVAKAVDLGRAYTNLETIKKNALNYL
;
A
#
# COMPACT_ATOMS: atom_id res chain seq x y z
N MET A 1 -10.04 0.41 -15.80
CA MET A 1 -9.23 1.42 -15.08
C MET A 1 -9.76 2.81 -15.41
N ASN A 2 -10.01 3.66 -14.42
CA ASN A 2 -10.63 4.98 -14.68
C ASN A 2 -9.62 5.90 -15.37
N ARG A 3 -9.90 6.28 -16.64
CA ARG A 3 -9.07 7.16 -17.46
C ARG A 3 -8.79 8.51 -16.81
N THR A 4 -9.75 9.04 -16.07
CA THR A 4 -9.65 10.35 -15.43
C THR A 4 -8.56 10.35 -14.35
N PHE A 5 -8.49 9.28 -13.54
CA PHE A 5 -7.49 9.17 -12.49
C PHE A 5 -6.07 8.99 -13.06
N LEU A 6 -5.89 8.10 -14.04
CA LEU A 6 -4.59 7.94 -14.70
C LEU A 6 -4.14 9.22 -15.42
N ARG A 7 -5.07 9.93 -16.08
CA ARG A 7 -4.77 11.26 -16.61
C ARG A 7 -4.37 12.23 -15.50
N GLN A 8 -5.04 12.23 -14.36
CA GLN A 8 -4.68 13.07 -13.23
C GLN A 8 -3.32 12.69 -12.66
N LEU A 9 -3.04 11.39 -12.48
CA LEU A 9 -1.75 10.91 -11.98
C LEU A 9 -0.60 11.29 -12.93
N LEU A 10 -0.81 11.14 -14.24
CA LEU A 10 0.20 11.46 -15.26
C LEU A 10 0.35 12.95 -15.53
N LEU A 11 -0.70 13.73 -15.33
CA LEU A 11 -0.71 15.17 -15.59
C LEU A 11 -0.51 16.01 -14.33
N SER A 12 -0.70 15.43 -13.14
CA SER A 12 -0.45 16.13 -11.90
C SER A 12 1.03 16.00 -11.51
N ASN A 13 1.74 17.07 -11.65
CA ASN A 13 3.15 17.20 -11.27
C ASN A 13 3.36 17.24 -9.73
N THR A 14 2.38 16.82 -8.94
CA THR A 14 2.34 17.08 -7.50
C THR A 14 2.40 15.83 -6.62
N HIS A 15 2.39 14.63 -7.21
CA HIS A 15 2.41 13.40 -6.43
C HIS A 15 3.82 12.90 -6.19
N GLN A 16 4.16 12.75 -4.91
CA GLN A 16 5.35 12.03 -4.47
C GLN A 16 5.03 10.54 -4.49
N LEU A 17 5.84 9.76 -5.19
CA LEU A 17 5.59 8.35 -5.40
C LEU A 17 6.59 7.50 -4.61
N LEU A 18 6.04 6.53 -3.90
CA LEU A 18 6.73 5.36 -3.38
C LEU A 18 6.27 4.14 -4.20
N ILE A 19 6.93 3.85 -5.31
CA ILE A 19 6.55 2.80 -6.25
C ILE A 19 7.79 2.23 -6.94
N THR A 20 7.74 0.95 -7.36
CA THR A 20 8.79 0.38 -8.20
C THR A 20 8.73 0.94 -9.63
N ALA A 21 9.87 0.93 -10.33
CA ALA A 21 9.94 1.37 -11.73
C ALA A 21 9.03 0.52 -12.64
N GLU A 22 8.95 -0.79 -12.41
CA GLU A 22 8.07 -1.70 -13.15
C GLU A 22 6.60 -1.38 -12.90
N GLY A 23 6.23 -1.10 -11.66
CA GLY A 23 4.87 -0.71 -11.28
C GLY A 23 4.45 0.59 -11.95
N LEU A 24 5.33 1.58 -11.98
CA LEU A 24 5.09 2.84 -12.68
C LEU A 24 5.03 2.65 -14.19
N SER A 25 5.95 1.88 -14.78
CA SER A 25 5.95 1.56 -16.21
C SER A 25 4.67 0.84 -16.63
N SER A 26 4.19 -0.11 -15.82
CA SER A 26 2.91 -0.80 -16.06
C SER A 26 1.73 0.18 -16.05
N ALA A 27 1.66 1.07 -15.07
CA ALA A 27 0.61 2.10 -15.00
C ALA A 27 0.66 3.05 -16.20
N MET A 28 1.86 3.39 -16.68
CA MET A 28 2.06 4.22 -17.87
C MET A 28 1.67 3.51 -19.16
N MET A 29 2.02 2.24 -19.34
CA MET A 29 1.64 1.44 -20.50
C MET A 29 0.12 1.35 -20.65
N ASP A 30 -0.59 1.20 -19.54
CA ASP A 30 -2.06 1.21 -19.52
C ASP A 30 -2.66 2.58 -19.87
N ALA A 31 -1.95 3.65 -19.52
CA ALA A 31 -2.41 5.02 -19.73
C ALA A 31 -2.04 5.60 -21.11
N PHE A 32 -0.91 5.16 -21.68
CA PHE A 32 -0.37 5.72 -22.92
C PHE A 32 -1.35 5.66 -24.10
N PRO A 33 -2.08 4.55 -24.37
CA PRO A 33 -3.09 4.53 -25.43
C PRO A 33 -4.21 5.55 -25.22
N LEU A 34 -4.47 5.96 -23.99
CA LEU A 34 -5.50 6.92 -23.63
C LEU A 34 -5.06 8.37 -23.89
N ILE A 35 -3.74 8.59 -23.93
CA ILE A 35 -3.14 9.90 -24.15
C ILE A 35 -2.94 10.13 -25.65
N VAL A 36 -2.52 9.09 -26.39
CA VAL A 36 -2.06 9.20 -27.78
C VAL A 36 -3.18 8.98 -28.81
N ASN A 37 -4.21 8.20 -28.47
CA ASN A 37 -5.31 7.97 -29.39
C ASN A 37 -6.30 9.14 -29.37
N ASP A 38 -6.13 10.04 -30.32
CA ASP A 38 -7.05 11.14 -30.65
C ASP A 38 -8.35 10.65 -31.32
N SER A 39 -8.54 9.37 -31.48
CA SER A 39 -9.81 8.82 -31.96
C SER A 39 -10.84 8.85 -30.83
N PRO A 40 -11.87 9.69 -30.95
CA PRO A 40 -13.06 9.51 -30.16
C PRO A 40 -13.75 8.23 -30.66
N THR A 41 -13.44 7.10 -30.09
CA THR A 41 -14.35 5.97 -30.15
C THR A 41 -15.37 6.19 -29.03
N PRO A 42 -16.52 6.83 -29.34
CA PRO A 42 -17.47 7.24 -28.32
C PRO A 42 -18.16 6.03 -27.66
N SER A 43 -18.18 4.90 -28.32
CA SER A 43 -19.05 3.79 -27.94
C SER A 43 -18.41 2.70 -27.07
N ALA A 44 -17.10 2.65 -26.94
CA ALA A 44 -16.44 1.59 -26.14
C ALA A 44 -16.21 1.98 -24.68
N PHE A 45 -16.63 3.18 -24.25
CA PHE A 45 -16.30 3.76 -22.95
C PHE A 45 -17.49 4.24 -22.11
N PHE A 46 -18.67 4.13 -22.63
CA PHE A 46 -19.89 4.20 -21.84
C PHE A 46 -20.24 2.75 -21.48
N PHE A 47 -19.67 2.26 -20.38
CA PHE A 47 -20.32 1.17 -19.68
C PHE A 47 -21.59 1.77 -19.09
N ASP A 48 -22.73 1.19 -19.40
CA ASP A 48 -24.03 1.56 -18.78
C ASP A 48 -24.03 1.34 -17.26
N ASP A 49 -23.04 0.56 -16.77
CA ASP A 49 -22.79 0.34 -15.35
C ASP A 49 -21.46 0.99 -14.93
N ASP A 50 -21.44 1.66 -13.79
CA ASP A 50 -20.22 2.14 -13.16
C ASP A 50 -19.26 0.95 -12.98
N PRO A 51 -17.97 1.07 -13.37
CA PRO A 51 -17.04 -0.02 -13.16
C PRO A 51 -16.94 -0.36 -11.68
N PRO A 52 -16.70 -1.66 -11.33
CA PRO A 52 -16.62 -2.09 -9.95
C PRO A 52 -15.57 -1.26 -9.18
N THR A 53 -15.91 -0.86 -7.97
CA THR A 53 -14.98 -0.15 -7.08
C THR A 53 -13.88 -1.10 -6.59
N TYR A 54 -12.83 -0.53 -6.01
CA TYR A 54 -11.79 -1.33 -5.34
C TYR A 54 -12.39 -2.25 -4.26
N LYS A 55 -13.35 -1.72 -3.48
CA LYS A 55 -14.05 -2.50 -2.44
C LYS A 55 -14.83 -3.67 -3.03
N ASP A 56 -15.58 -3.47 -4.11
CA ASP A 56 -16.34 -4.55 -4.77
C ASP A 56 -15.42 -5.70 -5.23
N LEU A 57 -14.23 -5.36 -5.72
CA LEU A 57 -13.22 -6.34 -6.13
C LEU A 57 -12.60 -7.07 -4.94
N ALA A 58 -12.34 -6.37 -3.84
CA ALA A 58 -11.82 -6.95 -2.62
C ALA A 58 -12.84 -7.90 -1.96
N ASP A 59 -14.10 -7.49 -1.84
CA ASP A 59 -15.18 -8.30 -1.29
C ASP A 59 -15.43 -9.56 -2.12
N LYS A 60 -15.41 -9.45 -3.46
CA LYS A 60 -15.53 -10.59 -4.35
C LYS A 60 -14.36 -11.57 -4.23
N ALA A 61 -13.14 -11.08 -4.03
CA ALA A 61 -11.97 -11.91 -3.78
C ALA A 61 -12.11 -12.66 -2.44
N LEU A 62 -12.48 -11.94 -1.37
CA LEU A 62 -12.69 -12.52 -0.06
C LEU A 62 -13.78 -13.62 -0.06
N ALA A 63 -14.90 -13.38 -0.74
CA ALA A 63 -15.98 -14.37 -0.83
C ALA A 63 -15.50 -15.70 -1.43
N LYS A 64 -14.63 -15.67 -2.45
CA LYS A 64 -14.02 -16.88 -3.02
C LYS A 64 -13.08 -17.57 -2.03
N ILE A 65 -12.25 -16.79 -1.34
CA ILE A 65 -11.33 -17.30 -0.31
C ILE A 65 -12.13 -17.99 0.80
N GLN A 66 -13.16 -17.33 1.32
CA GLN A 66 -14.00 -17.86 2.40
C GLN A 66 -14.70 -19.17 1.98
N GLN A 67 -15.18 -19.23 0.75
CA GLN A 67 -15.77 -20.46 0.20
C GLN A 67 -14.76 -21.62 0.16
N GLN A 68 -13.51 -21.35 -0.24
CA GLN A 68 -12.44 -22.34 -0.27
C GLN A 68 -12.04 -22.80 1.14
N LEU A 69 -11.93 -21.88 2.10
CA LEU A 69 -11.64 -22.20 3.49
C LEU A 69 -12.72 -23.10 4.11
N HIS A 70 -14.00 -22.77 3.92
CA HIS A 70 -15.11 -23.58 4.45
C HIS A 70 -15.21 -24.97 3.85
N ALA A 71 -14.62 -25.21 2.67
CA ALA A 71 -14.54 -26.56 2.08
C ALA A 71 -13.52 -27.47 2.82
N LEU A 72 -12.64 -26.87 3.62
CA LEU A 72 -11.62 -27.57 4.38
C LEU A 72 -12.07 -27.76 5.83
N SER A 73 -12.11 -28.99 6.30
CA SER A 73 -12.59 -29.33 7.66
C SER A 73 -11.85 -28.58 8.78
N GLU A 74 -10.58 -28.29 8.57
CA GLU A 74 -9.72 -27.60 9.52
C GLU A 74 -10.07 -26.13 9.72
N PHE A 75 -10.75 -25.51 8.72
CA PHE A 75 -11.09 -24.08 8.68
C PHE A 75 -12.59 -23.79 8.73
N GLN A 76 -13.45 -24.77 9.00
CA GLN A 76 -14.91 -24.61 8.99
C GLN A 76 -15.42 -23.56 9.99
N GLY A 77 -14.69 -23.29 11.06
CA GLY A 77 -15.05 -22.28 12.07
C GLY A 77 -14.32 -20.94 11.91
N VAL A 78 -13.48 -20.79 10.89
CA VAL A 78 -12.69 -19.57 10.67
C VAL A 78 -13.49 -18.60 9.82
N THR A 79 -13.66 -17.38 10.32
CA THR A 79 -14.34 -16.28 9.60
C THR A 79 -13.32 -15.21 9.26
N LEU A 80 -13.08 -15.01 7.95
CA LEU A 80 -12.43 -13.81 7.43
C LEU A 80 -13.51 -12.82 7.03
N THR A 81 -13.40 -11.55 7.40
CA THR A 81 -14.41 -10.53 7.09
C THR A 81 -13.78 -9.27 6.52
N SER A 82 -14.48 -8.62 5.60
CA SER A 82 -14.29 -7.24 5.15
C SER A 82 -15.41 -6.30 5.61
N ASP A 83 -16.39 -6.82 6.34
CA ASP A 83 -17.38 -6.02 7.06
C ASP A 83 -16.94 -5.89 8.52
N PHE A 84 -16.24 -4.81 8.80
CA PHE A 84 -15.63 -4.56 10.10
C PHE A 84 -16.59 -3.97 11.12
N SER A 85 -17.73 -3.47 10.68
CA SER A 85 -18.74 -2.82 11.53
C SER A 85 -19.91 -3.73 11.93
N SER A 86 -19.96 -4.96 11.43
CA SER A 86 -21.05 -5.89 11.74
C SER A 86 -21.03 -6.34 13.20
N ASP A 87 -22.16 -6.25 13.87
CA ASP A 87 -22.38 -6.75 15.22
C ASP A 87 -22.67 -8.29 15.26
N GLU A 88 -22.83 -8.92 14.08
CA GLU A 88 -23.19 -10.34 13.95
C GLU A 88 -21.97 -11.26 13.73
N LEU A 89 -20.75 -10.70 13.83
CA LEU A 89 -19.54 -11.48 13.60
C LEU A 89 -19.31 -12.50 14.72
N PRO A 90 -18.91 -13.75 14.40
CA PRO A 90 -18.46 -14.71 15.39
C PRO A 90 -17.24 -14.19 16.16
N GLU A 91 -17.18 -14.50 17.46
CA GLU A 91 -15.98 -14.21 18.26
C GLU A 91 -14.73 -14.89 17.65
N GLY A 92 -13.63 -14.17 17.60
CA GLY A 92 -12.39 -14.65 17.00
C GLY A 92 -12.32 -14.47 15.48
N SER A 93 -13.26 -13.72 14.89
CA SER A 93 -13.18 -13.33 13.48
C SER A 93 -11.89 -12.59 13.15
N ILE A 94 -11.43 -12.72 11.91
CA ILE A 94 -10.20 -12.11 11.42
C ILE A 94 -10.59 -11.04 10.41
N ALA A 95 -10.14 -9.81 10.62
CA ALA A 95 -10.30 -8.74 9.67
C ALA A 95 -9.39 -8.97 8.45
N TYR A 96 -9.98 -9.19 7.30
CA TYR A 96 -9.24 -9.38 6.05
C TYR A 96 -9.13 -8.06 5.31
N HIS A 97 -7.91 -7.54 5.22
CA HIS A 97 -7.56 -6.35 4.47
C HIS A 97 -6.80 -6.74 3.20
N ARG A 98 -7.12 -6.11 2.10
CA ARG A 98 -6.45 -6.35 0.84
C ARG A 98 -5.71 -5.10 0.38
N ILE A 99 -4.39 -5.19 0.15
CA ILE A 99 -3.59 -4.14 -0.48
C ILE A 99 -3.20 -4.66 -1.86
N TRP A 100 -3.80 -4.11 -2.94
CA TRP A 100 -3.63 -4.66 -4.27
C TRP A 100 -3.45 -3.58 -5.33
N GLY A 101 -2.38 -3.71 -6.11
CA GLY A 101 -2.06 -2.77 -7.17
C GLY A 101 -1.54 -1.43 -6.64
N PHE A 102 -1.77 -0.37 -7.37
CA PHE A 102 -1.25 0.96 -7.05
C PHE A 102 -1.90 1.54 -5.78
N ILE A 103 -1.07 2.07 -4.88
CA ILE A 103 -1.53 2.73 -3.65
C ILE A 103 -1.80 4.21 -3.93
N THR A 104 -2.94 4.71 -3.46
CA THR A 104 -3.31 6.12 -3.51
C THR A 104 -3.69 6.62 -2.13
N ALA A 105 -3.60 7.93 -1.93
CA ALA A 105 -4.09 8.54 -0.70
C ALA A 105 -5.61 8.48 -0.59
N ASP A 106 -6.33 8.74 -1.70
CA ASP A 106 -7.79 8.80 -1.72
C ASP A 106 -8.34 8.42 -3.10
N SER A 107 -8.94 7.25 -3.22
CA SER A 107 -9.55 6.77 -4.47
C SER A 107 -10.63 5.73 -4.17
N ARG A 108 -11.68 5.71 -4.98
CA ARG A 108 -12.68 4.63 -4.97
C ARG A 108 -12.31 3.46 -5.92
N TRP A 109 -11.33 3.66 -6.79
CA TRP A 109 -10.98 2.73 -7.86
C TRP A 109 -9.69 1.95 -7.61
N TYR A 110 -8.84 2.47 -6.74
CA TYR A 110 -7.58 1.89 -6.31
C TYR A 110 -7.55 1.75 -4.80
N PHE A 111 -6.58 1.03 -4.28
CA PHE A 111 -6.33 1.04 -2.84
C PHE A 111 -6.18 2.47 -2.34
N SER A 112 -6.88 2.80 -1.27
CA SER A 112 -6.88 4.11 -0.65
C SER A 112 -6.37 4.03 0.79
N SER A 113 -5.27 4.74 1.07
CA SER A 113 -4.69 4.79 2.43
C SER A 113 -5.66 5.36 3.46
N LYS A 114 -6.48 6.36 3.07
CA LYS A 114 -7.51 6.93 3.94
C LYS A 114 -8.67 5.96 4.21
N GLN A 115 -9.09 5.18 3.20
CA GLN A 115 -10.12 4.17 3.43
C GLN A 115 -9.58 3.04 4.29
N PHE A 116 -8.36 2.60 4.02
CA PHE A 116 -7.72 1.57 4.82
C PHE A 116 -7.56 1.96 6.29
N GLU A 117 -7.24 3.24 6.58
CA GLU A 117 -7.20 3.72 7.97
C GLU A 117 -8.55 3.59 8.66
N ARG A 118 -9.66 3.96 7.99
CA ARG A 118 -11.01 3.79 8.53
C ARG A 118 -11.33 2.31 8.77
N ASP A 119 -11.07 1.48 7.76
CA ASP A 119 -11.36 0.04 7.81
C ASP A 119 -10.60 -0.66 8.94
N ILE A 120 -9.34 -0.29 9.16
CA ILE A 120 -8.52 -0.91 10.21
C ILE A 120 -8.94 -0.43 11.60
N LEU A 121 -9.36 0.83 11.74
CA LEU A 121 -9.89 1.37 13.00
C LEU A 121 -11.26 0.76 13.36
N ASP A 122 -12.13 0.56 12.38
CA ASP A 122 -13.42 -0.12 12.58
C ASP A 122 -13.18 -1.57 13.02
N ALA A 123 -12.24 -2.27 12.38
CA ALA A 123 -11.85 -3.62 12.77
C ALA A 123 -11.20 -3.68 14.17
N GLU A 124 -10.36 -2.69 14.51
CA GLU A 124 -9.75 -2.57 15.83
C GLU A 124 -10.82 -2.36 16.91
N ALA A 125 -11.85 -1.55 16.64
CA ALA A 125 -12.92 -1.25 17.57
C ALA A 125 -13.90 -2.43 17.75
N ASN A 126 -14.02 -3.35 16.79
CA ASN A 126 -14.99 -4.45 16.87
C ASN A 126 -14.50 -5.58 17.78
N PRO A 127 -15.17 -5.87 18.92
CA PRO A 127 -14.71 -6.87 19.88
C PRO A 127 -14.72 -8.31 19.36
N ALA A 128 -15.52 -8.62 18.34
CA ALA A 128 -15.55 -9.95 17.72
C ALA A 128 -14.32 -10.24 16.84
N ILE A 129 -13.59 -9.19 16.42
CA ILE A 129 -12.38 -9.32 15.63
C ILE A 129 -11.17 -9.46 16.55
N SER A 130 -10.34 -10.46 16.30
CA SER A 130 -9.18 -10.79 17.14
C SER A 130 -7.82 -10.55 16.48
N CYS A 131 -7.77 -10.42 15.16
CA CYS A 131 -6.54 -10.26 14.38
C CYS A 131 -6.81 -9.53 13.07
N HIS A 132 -5.83 -8.77 12.61
CA HIS A 132 -5.81 -8.20 11.26
C HIS A 132 -4.97 -9.09 10.33
N PHE A 133 -5.53 -9.44 9.18
CA PHE A 133 -4.84 -10.17 8.11
C PHE A 133 -4.73 -9.26 6.89
N ILE A 134 -3.54 -8.85 6.55
CA ILE A 134 -3.26 -8.03 5.37
C ILE A 134 -2.76 -8.93 4.24
N HIS A 135 -3.49 -8.99 3.14
CA HIS A 135 -3.09 -9.68 1.91
C HIS A 135 -2.54 -8.67 0.93
N ALA A 136 -1.23 -8.70 0.70
CA ALA A 136 -0.50 -7.65 0.01
C ALA A 136 0.04 -8.11 -1.36
N ASN A 137 -0.29 -7.36 -2.40
CA ASN A 137 0.32 -7.44 -3.73
C ASN A 137 0.35 -6.03 -4.35
N SER A 138 1.40 -5.27 -4.05
CA SER A 138 1.50 -3.89 -4.50
C SER A 138 2.94 -3.46 -4.73
N PRO A 139 3.23 -2.77 -5.85
CA PRO A 139 4.52 -2.16 -6.12
C PRO A 139 4.76 -0.87 -5.31
N GLY A 140 3.76 -0.40 -4.56
CA GLY A 140 3.75 0.88 -3.89
C GLY A 140 2.81 1.90 -4.55
N GLY A 141 3.09 3.18 -4.35
CA GLY A 141 2.26 4.26 -4.89
C GLY A 141 2.52 5.61 -4.25
N GLU A 142 1.45 6.36 -3.97
CA GLU A 142 1.54 7.70 -3.38
C GLU A 142 2.02 7.64 -1.93
N ALA A 143 2.95 8.55 -1.60
CA ALA A 143 3.43 8.73 -0.23
C ALA A 143 2.46 9.53 0.67
N TRP A 144 1.50 10.23 0.06
CA TRP A 144 0.52 11.02 0.77
C TRP A 144 -0.27 10.18 1.77
N TYR A 145 -0.40 10.68 2.99
CA TYR A 145 -1.16 10.06 4.06
C TYR A 145 -0.51 8.84 4.73
N LEU A 146 0.66 8.39 4.28
CA LEU A 146 1.31 7.22 4.88
C LEU A 146 1.82 7.48 6.30
N ASP A 147 2.29 8.70 6.57
CA ASP A 147 2.70 9.14 7.90
C ASP A 147 1.56 9.05 8.92
N ARG A 148 0.40 9.56 8.53
CA ARG A 148 -0.82 9.48 9.36
C ARG A 148 -1.26 8.03 9.56
N LEU A 149 -1.27 7.24 8.48
CA LEU A 149 -1.62 5.82 8.54
C LEU A 149 -0.65 5.05 9.45
N SER A 150 0.66 5.34 9.39
CA SER A 150 1.66 4.75 10.29
C SER A 150 1.37 5.01 11.76
N GLU A 151 1.01 6.23 12.13
CA GLU A 151 0.62 6.57 13.50
C GLU A 151 -0.55 5.68 13.97
N THR A 152 -1.54 5.49 13.11
CA THR A 152 -2.67 4.60 13.37
C THR A 152 -2.22 3.15 13.52
N MET A 153 -1.41 2.63 12.58
CA MET A 153 -0.91 1.25 12.63
C MET A 153 -0.13 0.96 13.92
N ARG A 154 0.70 1.90 14.40
CA ARG A 154 1.44 1.77 15.67
C ARG A 154 0.54 1.77 16.91
N SER A 155 -0.65 2.35 16.82
CA SER A 155 -1.59 2.43 17.93
C SER A 155 -2.46 1.19 18.11
N LEU A 156 -2.45 0.26 17.14
CA LEU A 156 -3.28 -0.94 17.18
C LEU A 156 -2.82 -1.89 18.27
N SER A 157 -3.78 -2.54 18.92
CA SER A 157 -3.56 -3.52 19.98
C SER A 157 -3.69 -4.96 19.49
N LYS A 158 -4.57 -5.17 18.48
CA LYS A 158 -4.76 -6.47 17.86
C LYS A 158 -3.57 -6.82 16.98
N PRO A 159 -3.16 -8.10 16.96
CA PRO A 159 -2.04 -8.53 16.14
C PRO A 159 -2.36 -8.39 14.65
N ILE A 160 -1.30 -8.14 13.88
CA ILE A 160 -1.35 -8.00 12.44
C ILE A 160 -0.45 -9.05 11.81
N ILE A 161 -0.95 -9.78 10.83
CA ILE A 161 -0.16 -10.62 9.94
C ILE A 161 -0.31 -10.12 8.50
N SER A 162 0.79 -10.00 7.80
CA SER A 162 0.81 -9.70 6.37
C SER A 162 1.28 -10.91 5.57
N LEU A 163 0.50 -11.31 4.56
CA LEU A 163 0.90 -12.27 3.55
C LEU A 163 1.14 -11.56 2.23
N VAL A 164 2.35 -11.68 1.74
CA VAL A 164 2.77 -11.13 0.45
C VAL A 164 2.45 -12.13 -0.64
N GLU A 165 1.80 -11.67 -1.72
CA GLU A 165 1.61 -12.42 -2.96
C GLU A 165 2.16 -11.59 -4.12
N GLN A 166 3.27 -11.99 -4.71
CA GLN A 166 4.03 -11.37 -5.79
C GLN A 166 4.84 -10.13 -5.38
N CYS A 167 4.25 -9.09 -4.76
CA CYS A 167 4.94 -7.83 -4.54
C CYS A 167 4.55 -7.16 -3.21
N ASN A 168 5.56 -6.75 -2.44
CA ASN A 168 5.41 -5.91 -1.26
C ASN A 168 6.52 -4.86 -1.25
N CYS A 169 6.33 -3.80 -2.01
CA CYS A 169 7.36 -2.82 -2.29
C CYS A 169 6.96 -1.40 -1.90
N SER A 170 7.95 -0.62 -1.48
CA SER A 170 7.85 0.81 -1.30
C SER A 170 6.68 1.21 -0.37
N ALA A 171 5.67 1.99 -0.81
CA ALA A 171 4.51 2.36 0.02
C ALA A 171 3.77 1.15 0.61
N CYS A 172 3.77 0.00 -0.06
CA CYS A 172 3.19 -1.23 0.49
C CYS A 172 4.01 -1.74 1.67
N TYR A 173 5.34 -1.78 1.54
CA TYR A 173 6.21 -2.17 2.64
C TYR A 173 6.15 -1.16 3.80
N TYR A 174 5.97 0.13 3.51
CA TYR A 174 5.74 1.17 4.51
C TYR A 174 4.53 0.86 5.40
N ILE A 175 3.46 0.28 4.84
CA ILE A 175 2.27 -0.14 5.59
C ILE A 175 2.53 -1.47 6.31
N THR A 176 3.04 -2.47 5.60
CA THR A 176 3.16 -3.84 6.13
C THR A 176 4.28 -4.02 7.13
N CYS A 177 5.28 -3.12 7.20
CA CYS A 177 6.37 -3.20 8.19
C CYS A 177 5.88 -3.15 9.65
N HIS A 178 4.65 -2.67 9.90
CA HIS A 178 4.00 -2.65 11.21
C HIS A 178 3.44 -4.02 11.65
N SER A 179 3.46 -5.02 10.78
CA SER A 179 2.89 -6.34 11.09
C SER A 179 3.76 -7.11 12.08
N ASN A 180 3.11 -7.84 13.01
CA ASN A 180 3.78 -8.75 13.92
C ASN A 180 4.45 -9.91 13.18
N VAL A 181 3.87 -10.30 12.03
CA VAL A 181 4.42 -11.32 11.15
C VAL A 181 4.23 -10.86 9.71
N ILE A 182 5.30 -10.91 8.92
CA ILE A 182 5.27 -10.72 7.47
C ILE A 182 5.76 -12.01 6.82
N ALA A 183 4.93 -12.63 6.00
CA ALA A 183 5.28 -13.84 5.26
C ALA A 183 5.11 -13.64 3.77
N ALA A 184 5.90 -14.36 2.97
CA ALA A 184 5.78 -14.39 1.51
C ALA A 184 5.19 -15.74 1.06
N LEU A 185 4.36 -15.71 0.01
CA LEU A 185 3.66 -16.88 -0.51
C LEU A 185 4.56 -17.77 -1.35
N THR A 186 5.45 -17.16 -2.14
CA THR A 186 6.33 -17.88 -3.06
C THR A 186 7.80 -17.48 -2.89
N ALA A 187 8.71 -18.28 -3.39
CA ALA A 187 10.14 -17.96 -3.37
C ALA A 187 10.52 -16.75 -4.25
N ASN A 188 9.68 -16.38 -5.19
CA ASN A 188 9.94 -15.33 -6.17
C ASN A 188 9.18 -14.02 -5.89
N ASP A 189 8.53 -13.90 -4.73
CA ASP A 189 7.87 -12.65 -4.36
C ASP A 189 8.91 -11.56 -4.17
N VAL A 190 8.56 -10.33 -4.53
CA VAL A 190 9.48 -9.18 -4.55
C VAL A 190 9.20 -8.28 -3.36
N ILE A 191 10.18 -8.06 -2.50
CA ILE A 191 10.05 -7.33 -1.25
C ILE A 191 11.10 -6.22 -1.17
N GLY A 192 10.74 -5.07 -0.58
CA GLY A 192 11.68 -3.99 -0.29
C GLY A 192 11.36 -2.70 -1.03
N CYS A 193 12.28 -2.21 -1.87
CA CYS A 193 12.17 -0.89 -2.53
C CYS A 193 11.95 0.25 -1.51
N ILE A 194 12.71 0.22 -0.40
CA ILE A 194 12.61 1.21 0.67
C ILE A 194 13.35 2.47 0.25
N GLY A 195 12.60 3.48 -0.14
CA GLY A 195 13.13 4.74 -0.64
C GLY A 195 12.08 5.53 -1.42
N THR A 196 12.46 6.70 -1.88
CA THR A 196 11.59 7.62 -2.62
C THR A 196 12.16 7.96 -3.97
N MET A 197 11.30 8.10 -4.95
CA MET A 197 11.68 8.57 -6.27
C MET A 197 10.63 9.51 -6.85
N ILE A 198 11.02 10.28 -7.85
CA ILE A 198 10.11 10.94 -8.75
C ILE A 198 10.46 10.52 -10.18
N GLU A 199 9.44 10.14 -10.94
CA GLU A 199 9.53 9.98 -12.38
C GLU A 199 8.51 10.89 -13.03
N THR A 200 8.94 11.65 -14.02
CA THR A 200 8.07 12.59 -14.75
C THR A 200 8.39 12.56 -16.22
N TYR A 201 7.39 12.82 -17.04
CA TYR A 201 7.52 12.83 -18.50
C TYR A 201 7.35 14.23 -19.03
N ASP A 202 8.26 14.66 -19.90
CA ASP A 202 8.14 15.96 -20.56
C ASP A 202 7.43 15.83 -21.91
N PHE A 203 6.17 16.24 -21.95
CA PHE A 203 5.35 16.26 -23.13
C PHE A 203 5.41 17.60 -23.90
N SER A 204 6.25 18.54 -23.51
CA SER A 204 6.32 19.88 -24.14
C SER A 204 6.53 19.78 -25.65
N GLY A 205 7.48 18.95 -26.11
CA GLY A 205 7.72 18.75 -27.54
C GLY A 205 6.56 18.11 -28.30
N TYR A 206 5.73 17.31 -27.62
CA TYR A 206 4.50 16.78 -28.20
C TYR A 206 3.42 17.85 -28.33
N TYR A 207 3.23 18.66 -27.29
CA TYR A 207 2.28 19.80 -27.35
C TYR A 207 2.66 20.81 -28.41
N GLU A 208 3.95 21.11 -28.56
CA GLU A 208 4.45 21.99 -29.61
C GLU A 208 4.08 21.48 -31.04
N LYS A 209 4.24 20.18 -31.29
CA LYS A 209 3.83 19.55 -32.57
C LYS A 209 2.33 19.65 -32.82
N LEU A 210 1.51 19.71 -31.77
CA LEU A 210 0.07 19.95 -31.88
C LEU A 210 -0.30 21.45 -31.99
N GLY A 211 0.70 22.35 -32.00
CA GLY A 211 0.46 23.80 -32.05
C GLY A 211 0.01 24.39 -30.71
N ILE A 212 0.11 23.62 -29.61
CA ILE A 212 -0.25 24.06 -28.27
C ILE A 212 0.95 24.76 -27.63
N LYS A 213 0.78 26.01 -27.21
CA LYS A 213 1.78 26.76 -26.45
C LYS A 213 1.43 26.75 -24.97
N ILE A 214 2.38 26.34 -24.13
CA ILE A 214 2.27 26.49 -22.68
C ILE A 214 2.71 27.90 -22.33
N ILE A 215 1.80 28.73 -21.80
CA ILE A 215 2.11 30.07 -21.30
C ILE A 215 1.98 30.00 -19.77
N ARG A 216 3.05 30.37 -19.07
CA ARG A 216 3.07 30.42 -17.61
C ARG A 216 3.66 31.73 -17.16
N GLU A 217 2.90 32.45 -16.34
CA GLU A 217 3.33 33.67 -15.69
C GLU A 217 3.08 33.56 -14.19
N THR A 218 3.97 34.14 -13.40
CA THR A 218 3.82 34.20 -11.96
C THR A 218 3.85 35.65 -11.50
N ALA A 219 3.15 35.96 -10.41
CA ALA A 219 3.27 37.28 -9.78
C ALA A 219 4.71 37.46 -9.24
N GLU A 220 5.18 38.71 -9.12
CA GLU A 220 6.53 39.05 -8.65
C GLU A 220 6.87 38.38 -7.29
N LYS A 221 5.91 38.30 -6.37
CA LYS A 221 6.07 37.63 -5.06
C LYS A 221 5.78 36.13 -5.08
N SER A 222 5.71 35.52 -6.26
CA SER A 222 5.44 34.08 -6.45
C SER A 222 6.49 33.41 -7.35
N ASP A 223 7.67 33.98 -7.44
CA ASP A 223 8.80 33.52 -8.25
C ASP A 223 9.31 32.12 -7.88
N LEU A 224 9.07 31.67 -6.64
CA LEU A 224 9.40 30.31 -6.17
C LEU A 224 8.29 29.28 -6.43
N LYS A 225 7.13 29.70 -6.99
CA LYS A 225 6.04 28.79 -7.23
C LYS A 225 6.42 27.75 -8.27
N ASN A 226 6.41 26.46 -7.88
CA ASN A 226 6.84 25.30 -8.67
C ASN A 226 8.33 25.32 -9.09
N LYS A 227 9.15 26.25 -8.60
CA LYS A 227 10.54 26.40 -9.03
C LYS A 227 11.34 25.11 -8.91
N LYS A 228 11.27 24.42 -7.79
CA LYS A 228 11.98 23.14 -7.57
C LYS A 228 11.66 22.09 -8.63
N TYR A 229 10.39 22.03 -9.03
CA TYR A 229 9.92 21.09 -10.06
C TYR A 229 10.35 21.55 -11.48
N ASP A 230 10.29 22.83 -11.75
CA ASP A 230 10.76 23.37 -13.03
C ASP A 230 12.28 23.20 -13.19
N ASP A 231 13.04 23.41 -12.12
CA ASP A 231 14.49 23.14 -12.07
C ASP A 231 14.79 21.65 -12.30
N LEU A 232 14.05 20.74 -11.67
CA LEU A 232 14.14 19.31 -11.93
C LEU A 232 13.96 18.97 -13.42
N ARG A 233 12.92 19.52 -14.07
CA ARG A 233 12.63 19.29 -15.48
C ARG A 233 13.70 19.83 -16.41
N THR A 234 14.43 20.86 -16.02
CA THR A 234 15.52 21.45 -16.79
C THR A 234 16.90 20.85 -16.49
N GLY A 235 16.94 19.74 -15.73
CA GLY A 235 18.16 19.00 -15.43
C GLY A 235 18.92 19.47 -14.17
N ASN A 236 18.28 20.29 -13.34
CA ASN A 236 18.80 20.69 -12.03
C ASN A 236 17.96 20.13 -10.87
N PRO A 237 18.08 18.83 -10.54
CA PRO A 237 17.25 18.16 -9.55
C PRO A 237 17.61 18.47 -8.10
N LYS A 238 18.77 19.12 -7.85
CA LYS A 238 19.38 19.21 -6.53
C LYS A 238 18.41 19.66 -5.44
N GLN A 239 17.75 20.79 -5.63
CA GLN A 239 16.86 21.34 -4.63
C GLN A 239 15.61 20.45 -4.40
N TYR A 240 15.10 19.82 -5.46
CA TYR A 240 13.97 18.88 -5.33
C TYR A 240 14.37 17.63 -4.52
N VAL A 241 15.56 17.09 -4.79
CA VAL A 241 16.11 15.93 -4.06
C VAL A 241 16.31 16.28 -2.58
N GLU A 242 16.99 17.40 -2.29
CA GLU A 242 17.34 17.81 -0.93
C GLU A 242 16.10 18.19 -0.09
N ASP A 243 15.14 18.91 -0.67
CA ASP A 243 14.02 19.47 0.07
C ASP A 243 12.77 18.59 0.06
N VAL A 244 12.69 17.59 -0.84
CA VAL A 244 11.49 16.77 -1.02
C VAL A 244 11.78 15.28 -0.88
N LEU A 245 12.70 14.73 -1.70
CA LEU A 245 12.91 13.29 -1.70
C LEU A 245 13.68 12.79 -0.48
N ASN A 246 14.77 13.46 -0.10
CA ASN A 246 15.57 13.04 1.05
C ASN A 246 14.77 13.06 2.36
N PRO A 247 14.03 14.13 2.73
CA PRO A 247 13.23 14.13 3.94
C PRO A 247 12.19 13.02 3.98
N LEU A 248 11.55 12.74 2.85
CA LEU A 248 10.57 11.66 2.74
C LEU A 248 11.22 10.28 2.83
N THR A 249 12.43 10.11 2.27
CA THR A 249 13.22 8.88 2.42
C THR A 249 13.59 8.66 3.88
N GLU A 250 14.10 9.67 4.58
CA GLU A 250 14.43 9.58 5.99
C GLU A 250 13.22 9.23 6.86
N GLN A 251 12.06 9.81 6.56
CA GLN A 251 10.81 9.44 7.23
C GLN A 251 10.50 7.95 7.03
N PHE A 252 10.63 7.43 5.81
CA PHE A 252 10.40 6.02 5.51
C PHE A 252 11.39 5.12 6.25
N LEU A 253 12.68 5.43 6.20
CA LEU A 253 13.73 4.66 6.87
C LEU A 253 13.51 4.61 8.39
N ASN A 254 13.15 5.74 8.99
CA ASN A 254 12.86 5.82 10.41
C ASN A 254 11.66 4.98 10.80
N GLU A 255 10.60 4.98 9.97
CA GLU A 255 9.41 4.18 10.21
C GLU A 255 9.71 2.68 10.15
N VAL A 256 10.45 2.25 9.12
CA VAL A 256 10.85 0.85 8.94
C VAL A 256 11.73 0.38 10.12
N ARG A 257 12.73 1.17 10.50
CA ARG A 257 13.61 0.82 11.63
C ARG A 257 12.86 0.77 12.96
N THR A 258 11.87 1.63 13.15
CA THR A 258 11.03 1.62 14.36
C THR A 258 10.14 0.39 14.42
N SER A 259 9.55 0.01 13.29
CA SER A 259 8.61 -1.11 13.19
C SER A 259 9.30 -2.48 13.07
N ARG A 260 10.53 -2.50 12.53
CA ARG A 260 11.37 -3.70 12.35
C ARG A 260 12.75 -3.46 12.99
N PRO A 261 12.86 -3.57 14.33
CA PRO A 261 14.12 -3.25 15.04
C PRO A 261 15.33 -4.05 14.58
N GLU A 262 15.13 -5.27 14.06
CA GLU A 262 16.18 -6.14 13.54
C GLU A 262 16.93 -5.51 12.37
N LEU A 263 16.27 -4.63 11.61
CA LEU A 263 16.90 -3.89 10.51
C LEU A 263 17.87 -2.81 11.01
N SER A 264 17.77 -2.38 12.26
CA SER A 264 18.71 -1.41 12.85
C SER A 264 20.11 -1.97 13.03
N GLU A 265 20.30 -3.28 12.94
CA GLU A 265 21.60 -3.93 12.97
C GLU A 265 22.34 -3.87 11.62
N LEU A 266 21.63 -3.56 10.54
CA LEU A 266 22.23 -3.43 9.20
C LEU A 266 22.99 -2.10 9.08
N PRO A 267 24.11 -2.06 8.31
CA PRO A 267 24.81 -0.83 7.98
C PRO A 267 23.89 0.20 7.32
N GLU A 268 24.15 1.49 7.51
CA GLU A 268 23.35 2.55 6.89
C GLU A 268 23.37 2.53 5.36
N ASP A 269 24.46 2.04 4.77
CA ASP A 269 24.65 1.91 3.33
C ASP A 269 24.20 0.53 2.78
N ASP A 270 23.57 -0.32 3.61
CA ASP A 270 23.02 -1.59 3.14
C ASP A 270 22.00 -1.37 2.01
N PRO A 271 22.02 -2.20 0.95
CA PRO A 271 21.06 -2.10 -0.16
C PRO A 271 19.60 -2.02 0.26
N VAL A 272 19.22 -2.61 1.39
CA VAL A 272 17.88 -2.52 1.99
C VAL A 272 17.43 -1.06 2.14
N PHE A 273 18.33 -0.16 2.56
CA PHE A 273 18.03 1.26 2.79
C PHE A 273 18.28 2.14 1.57
N ARG A 274 18.53 1.53 0.42
CA ARG A 274 18.89 2.23 -0.81
C ARG A 274 17.93 1.92 -1.97
N GLY A 275 16.73 1.43 -1.66
CA GLY A 275 15.70 1.17 -2.65
C GLY A 275 15.83 -0.16 -3.39
N GLU A 276 16.69 -1.07 -2.93
CA GLU A 276 16.84 -2.40 -3.56
C GLU A 276 15.62 -3.29 -3.27
N THR A 277 15.39 -4.25 -4.15
CA THR A 277 14.35 -5.27 -4.01
C THR A 277 14.97 -6.65 -3.88
N PHE A 278 14.32 -7.52 -3.13
CA PHE A 278 14.81 -8.85 -2.79
C PHE A 278 13.72 -9.88 -3.09
N ASP A 279 14.13 -11.06 -3.53
CA ASP A 279 13.28 -12.25 -3.52
C ASP A 279 13.05 -12.74 -2.09
N THR A 280 12.13 -13.66 -1.90
CA THR A 280 11.75 -14.17 -0.58
C THR A 280 12.93 -14.70 0.25
N PRO A 281 13.83 -15.57 -0.27
CA PRO A 281 14.97 -16.04 0.52
C PRO A 281 15.89 -14.93 1.01
N HIS A 282 16.24 -13.98 0.14
CA HIS A 282 17.08 -12.84 0.52
C HIS A 282 16.37 -11.86 1.43
N ALA A 283 15.05 -11.65 1.26
CA ALA A 283 14.25 -10.80 2.14
C ALA A 283 14.17 -11.38 3.58
N ILE A 284 14.11 -12.70 3.73
CA ILE A 284 14.20 -13.39 5.03
C ILE A 284 15.60 -13.21 5.63
N GLU A 285 16.65 -13.44 4.86
CA GLU A 285 18.05 -13.26 5.30
C GLU A 285 18.28 -11.83 5.81
N LYS A 286 17.76 -10.82 5.07
CA LYS A 286 17.83 -9.40 5.41
C LYS A 286 16.87 -8.97 6.52
N LYS A 287 16.02 -9.84 7.05
CA LYS A 287 15.01 -9.53 8.09
C LYS A 287 13.90 -8.57 7.64
N LEU A 288 13.74 -8.40 6.35
CA LEU A 288 12.61 -7.64 5.79
C LEU A 288 11.28 -8.36 6.05
N ILE A 289 11.29 -9.69 6.00
CA ILE A 289 10.14 -10.55 6.31
C ILE A 289 10.58 -11.71 7.22
N ASP A 290 9.60 -12.36 7.84
CA ASP A 290 9.87 -13.36 8.87
C ASP A 290 9.98 -14.79 8.31
N SER A 291 9.20 -15.10 7.26
CA SER A 291 9.12 -16.47 6.73
C SER A 291 8.46 -16.55 5.36
N SER A 292 8.39 -17.76 4.83
CA SER A 292 7.49 -18.13 3.72
C SER A 292 6.34 -18.96 4.29
N MET A 293 5.11 -18.70 3.84
CA MET A 293 3.89 -19.40 4.25
C MET A 293 2.95 -19.58 3.07
N THR A 294 2.28 -20.70 3.00
CA THR A 294 1.09 -20.85 2.16
C THR A 294 -0.05 -19.96 2.71
N PHE A 295 -1.06 -19.69 1.91
CA PHE A 295 -2.22 -18.93 2.36
C PHE A 295 -2.89 -19.57 3.60
N LEU A 296 -3.03 -20.89 3.61
CA LEU A 296 -3.64 -21.63 4.71
C LEU A 296 -2.81 -21.55 6.01
N GLU A 297 -1.48 -21.66 5.90
CA GLU A 297 -0.58 -21.47 7.04
C GLU A 297 -0.66 -20.06 7.61
N ALA A 298 -0.75 -19.04 6.75
CA ALA A 298 -0.91 -17.66 7.18
C ALA A 298 -2.26 -17.43 7.87
N VAL A 299 -3.36 -18.03 7.38
CA VAL A 299 -4.67 -17.98 8.05
C VAL A 299 -4.62 -18.70 9.39
N ALA A 300 -4.01 -19.89 9.48
CA ALA A 300 -3.82 -20.59 10.73
C ALA A 300 -3.01 -19.74 11.74
N LYS A 301 -1.95 -19.08 11.27
CA LYS A 301 -1.14 -18.16 12.08
C LYS A 301 -1.95 -16.96 12.59
N ALA A 302 -2.84 -16.40 11.76
CA ALA A 302 -3.75 -15.33 12.17
C ALA A 302 -4.70 -15.78 13.29
N VAL A 303 -5.26 -17.00 13.18
CA VAL A 303 -6.09 -17.61 14.22
C VAL A 303 -5.32 -17.75 15.53
N ASP A 304 -4.08 -18.25 15.49
CA ASP A 304 -3.25 -18.43 16.67
C ASP A 304 -2.90 -17.09 17.33
N LEU A 305 -2.54 -16.07 16.55
CA LEU A 305 -2.28 -14.72 17.04
C LEU A 305 -3.53 -14.12 17.71
N GLY A 306 -4.69 -14.25 17.05
CA GLY A 306 -5.97 -13.76 17.58
C GLY A 306 -6.37 -14.45 18.91
N ARG A 307 -6.18 -15.76 19.00
CA ARG A 307 -6.40 -16.51 20.25
C ARG A 307 -5.48 -16.05 21.38
N ALA A 308 -4.20 -15.85 21.08
CA ALA A 308 -3.23 -15.37 22.06
C ALA A 308 -3.62 -13.97 22.58
N TYR A 309 -4.03 -13.07 21.70
CA TYR A 309 -4.54 -11.74 22.03
C TYR A 309 -5.77 -11.82 22.94
N THR A 310 -6.80 -12.58 22.56
CA THR A 310 -8.05 -12.71 23.34
C THR A 310 -7.79 -13.27 24.74
N ASN A 311 -6.91 -14.28 24.84
CA ASN A 311 -6.51 -14.84 26.13
C ASN A 311 -5.82 -13.79 27.02
N LEU A 312 -4.92 -12.99 26.45
CA LEU A 312 -4.21 -11.93 27.19
C LEU A 312 -5.17 -10.85 27.70
N GLU A 313 -6.11 -10.41 26.87
CA GLU A 313 -7.13 -9.42 27.24
C GLU A 313 -8.06 -9.97 28.37
N THR A 314 -8.42 -11.24 28.30
CA THR A 314 -9.19 -11.90 29.36
C THR A 314 -8.43 -11.92 30.68
N ILE A 315 -7.14 -12.24 30.68
CA ILE A 315 -6.29 -12.21 31.86
C ILE A 315 -6.19 -10.78 32.43
N LYS A 316 -5.96 -9.76 31.60
CA LYS A 316 -5.90 -8.36 32.02
C LYS A 316 -7.21 -7.92 32.68
N LYS A 317 -8.37 -8.22 32.04
CA LYS A 317 -9.70 -7.89 32.57
C LYS A 317 -9.94 -8.57 33.94
N ASN A 318 -9.57 -9.83 34.07
CA ASN A 318 -9.70 -10.54 35.34
C ASN A 318 -8.80 -9.94 36.42
N ALA A 319 -7.55 -9.61 36.11
CA ALA A 319 -6.63 -8.98 37.05
C ALA A 319 -7.15 -7.63 37.57
N LEU A 320 -7.74 -6.81 36.68
CA LEU A 320 -8.35 -5.51 37.06
C LEU A 320 -9.55 -5.66 37.98
N ASN A 321 -10.29 -6.78 37.93
CA ASN A 321 -11.43 -7.05 38.84
C ASN A 321 -11.02 -7.44 40.25
N TYR A 322 -9.71 -7.71 40.49
CA TYR A 322 -9.17 -8.03 41.82
C TYR A 322 -8.48 -6.83 42.50
N LEU A 323 -8.39 -5.70 41.83
CA LEU A 323 -7.88 -4.42 42.35
C LEU A 323 -9.02 -3.49 42.74
#